data_712be49c8ed198df1f1a0a741540eadb
#
_entry.id   712be49c8ed198df1f1a0a741540eadb
#
_cell.length_a   1.000
_cell.length_b   1.000
_cell.length_c   1.000
_cell.angle_alpha   90.00
_cell.angle_beta   90.00
_cell.angle_gamma   90.00
#
_symmetry.space_group_name_H-M   'P 1'
#
loop_
_entity.id
_entity.type
_entity.pdbx_description
1 polymer ?
#
loop_
_entity_poly.entity_id
_entity_poly.type
_entity_poly.pdbx_seq_one_letter_code
_entity_poly.pdbx_strand_id
1 'polypeptide(L)'
;MIRLLLADDEDLIRGAPASLLNLEDDLEVVAQAATTTEAVDRTREHRSDIAVLDLEMPPADGLQAAETIMSELPTQVVLVARHARPGVLRRALAAGVVGFVPKTTAAGDLADILRSIHDGHRYVDPDIAASALTEADCPLTTRELEVLRAARTGESVQTIAEQIHLAPALSATTCPRP
;
A
#
# COMPACT_ATOMS: atom_id res chain seq x y z
N MET A 1 -6.50 5.86 -24.36
CA MET A 1 -6.35 4.53 -23.70
C MET A 1 -5.49 4.74 -22.48
N ILE A 2 -6.01 4.41 -21.31
CA ILE A 2 -5.34 4.58 -20.01
C ILE A 2 -4.48 3.34 -19.77
N ARG A 3 -3.19 3.54 -19.55
CA ARG A 3 -2.21 2.45 -19.38
C ARG A 3 -2.03 2.14 -17.89
N LEU A 4 -2.31 0.90 -17.52
CA LEU A 4 -2.35 0.44 -16.14
C LEU A 4 -1.20 -0.52 -15.83
N LEU A 5 -0.58 -0.36 -14.67
CA LEU A 5 0.20 -1.42 -14.02
C LEU A 5 -0.62 -1.98 -12.87
N LEU A 6 -0.68 -3.30 -12.74
CA LEU A 6 -1.28 -3.98 -11.59
C LEU A 6 -0.21 -4.73 -10.82
N ALA A 7 -0.10 -4.49 -9.51
CA ALA A 7 0.85 -5.18 -8.65
C ALA A 7 0.15 -5.78 -7.42
N ASP A 8 0.33 -7.09 -7.25
CA ASP A 8 -0.21 -7.88 -6.15
C ASP A 8 0.59 -9.19 -6.08
N ASP A 9 0.97 -9.67 -4.91
CA ASP A 9 1.72 -10.91 -4.78
C ASP A 9 0.86 -12.17 -4.97
N GLU A 10 -0.47 -12.03 -4.95
CA GLU A 10 -1.41 -13.10 -5.18
C GLU A 10 -1.80 -13.17 -6.67
N ASP A 11 -1.30 -14.17 -7.39
CA ASP A 11 -1.50 -14.32 -8.84
C ASP A 11 -2.97 -14.29 -9.26
N LEU A 12 -3.86 -14.92 -8.50
CA LEU A 12 -5.28 -14.96 -8.82
C LEU A 12 -5.95 -13.59 -8.62
N ILE A 13 -5.57 -12.89 -7.54
CA ILE A 13 -6.08 -11.55 -7.21
C ILE A 13 -5.59 -10.53 -8.25
N ARG A 14 -4.38 -10.68 -8.77
CA ARG A 14 -3.81 -9.83 -9.80
C ARG A 14 -4.39 -10.14 -11.18
N GLY A 15 -4.51 -11.42 -11.54
CA GLY A 15 -4.89 -11.87 -12.88
C GLY A 15 -6.36 -11.63 -13.22
N ALA A 16 -7.27 -11.78 -12.28
CA ALA A 16 -8.69 -11.59 -12.53
C ALA A 16 -9.05 -10.13 -12.87
N PRO A 17 -8.67 -9.11 -12.08
CA PRO A 17 -8.87 -7.71 -12.47
C PRO A 17 -8.14 -7.33 -13.75
N ALA A 18 -6.93 -7.84 -13.99
CA ALA A 18 -6.21 -7.57 -15.22
C ALA A 18 -6.99 -8.01 -16.45
N SER A 19 -7.59 -9.21 -16.39
CA SER A 19 -8.39 -9.74 -17.49
C SER A 19 -9.67 -8.94 -17.71
N LEU A 20 -10.34 -8.53 -16.63
CA LEU A 20 -11.59 -7.78 -16.71
C LEU A 20 -11.36 -6.34 -17.18
N LEU A 21 -10.32 -5.67 -16.68
CA LEU A 21 -9.98 -4.31 -17.11
C LEU A 21 -9.57 -4.25 -18.59
N ASN A 22 -8.92 -5.30 -19.11
CA ASN A 22 -8.59 -5.39 -20.53
C ASN A 22 -9.82 -5.66 -21.45
N LEU A 23 -11.02 -5.88 -20.89
CA LEU A 23 -12.26 -5.93 -21.69
C LEU A 23 -12.84 -4.53 -21.94
N GLU A 24 -12.37 -3.52 -21.22
CA GLU A 24 -12.79 -2.14 -21.41
C GLU A 24 -12.02 -1.52 -22.60
N ASP A 25 -12.73 -0.85 -23.50
CA ASP A 25 -12.17 -0.29 -24.74
C ASP A 25 -11.13 0.82 -24.50
N ASP A 26 -11.14 1.46 -23.33
CA ASP A 26 -10.33 2.62 -22.97
C ASP A 26 -9.23 2.33 -21.94
N LEU A 27 -9.16 1.10 -21.40
CA LEU A 27 -8.16 0.67 -20.44
C LEU A 27 -7.24 -0.39 -21.02
N GLU A 28 -5.98 -0.35 -20.63
CA GLU A 28 -4.98 -1.36 -21.05
C GLU A 28 -4.06 -1.70 -19.86
N VAL A 29 -4.07 -2.95 -19.42
CA VAL A 29 -3.10 -3.44 -18.45
C VAL A 29 -1.80 -3.78 -19.17
N VAL A 30 -0.87 -2.82 -19.20
CA VAL A 30 0.40 -2.92 -19.92
C VAL A 30 1.44 -3.75 -19.19
N ALA A 31 1.30 -3.90 -17.85
CA ALA A 31 2.22 -4.70 -17.06
C ALA A 31 1.54 -5.22 -15.79
N GLN A 32 2.06 -6.35 -15.29
CA GLN A 32 1.70 -6.92 -14.00
C GLN A 32 2.98 -7.18 -13.21
N ALA A 33 2.95 -7.03 -11.89
CA ALA A 33 4.08 -7.27 -10.99
C ALA A 33 3.65 -8.07 -9.77
N ALA A 34 4.52 -8.94 -9.28
CA ALA A 34 4.28 -9.74 -8.07
C ALA A 34 5.02 -9.21 -6.84
N THR A 35 5.91 -8.23 -7.03
CA THR A 35 6.72 -7.64 -5.96
C THR A 35 6.79 -6.13 -6.10
N THR A 36 7.12 -5.44 -5.01
CA THR A 36 7.31 -3.98 -5.01
C THR A 36 8.44 -3.55 -5.94
N THR A 37 9.53 -4.31 -6.01
CA THR A 37 10.65 -4.03 -6.92
C THR A 37 10.22 -4.14 -8.38
N GLU A 38 9.55 -5.24 -8.74
CA GLU A 38 9.01 -5.40 -10.10
C GLU A 38 8.01 -4.30 -10.46
N ALA A 39 7.16 -3.88 -9.50
CA ALA A 39 6.19 -2.81 -9.73
C ALA A 39 6.88 -1.51 -10.14
N VAL A 40 7.93 -1.11 -9.43
CA VAL A 40 8.72 0.09 -9.76
C VAL A 40 9.38 -0.06 -11.12
N ASP A 41 10.06 -1.19 -11.39
CA ASP A 41 10.81 -1.40 -12.63
C ASP A 41 9.86 -1.45 -13.84
N ARG A 42 8.74 -2.16 -13.75
CA ARG A 42 7.76 -2.26 -14.84
C ARG A 42 6.99 -0.96 -15.07
N THR A 43 6.71 -0.19 -14.00
CA THR A 43 6.14 1.15 -14.16
C THR A 43 7.06 2.04 -14.97
N ARG A 44 8.36 1.98 -14.69
CA ARG A 44 9.40 2.74 -15.40
C ARG A 44 9.53 2.29 -16.86
N GLU A 45 9.54 0.99 -17.11
CA GLU A 45 9.66 0.40 -18.44
C GLU A 45 8.44 0.72 -19.32
N HIS A 46 7.25 0.49 -18.79
CA HIS A 46 6.00 0.62 -19.54
C HIS A 46 5.39 2.02 -19.51
N ARG A 47 5.89 2.91 -18.63
CA ARG A 47 5.36 4.28 -18.45
C ARG A 47 3.83 4.28 -18.29
N SER A 48 3.35 3.48 -17.36
CA SER A 48 1.91 3.42 -17.05
C SER A 48 1.41 4.76 -16.53
N ASP A 49 0.18 5.11 -16.91
CA ASP A 49 -0.48 6.33 -16.44
C ASP A 49 -0.89 6.17 -14.98
N ILE A 50 -1.38 4.96 -14.63
CA ILE A 50 -1.78 4.62 -13.28
C ILE A 50 -1.11 3.30 -12.85
N ALA A 51 -0.56 3.28 -11.63
CA ALA A 51 -0.10 2.07 -10.96
C ALA A 51 -1.07 1.72 -9.83
N VAL A 52 -1.68 0.54 -9.91
CA VAL A 52 -2.53 -0.05 -8.89
C VAL A 52 -1.70 -1.04 -8.09
N LEU A 53 -1.43 -0.74 -6.83
CA LEU A 53 -0.50 -1.49 -6.00
C LEU A 53 -1.20 -2.07 -4.77
N ASP A 54 -1.00 -3.34 -4.52
CA ASP A 54 -1.35 -3.90 -3.22
C ASP A 54 -0.52 -3.27 -2.12
N LEU A 55 -1.19 -2.90 -1.02
CA LEU A 55 -0.53 -2.34 0.15
C LEU A 55 0.39 -3.36 0.84
N GLU A 56 -0.01 -4.61 0.91
CA GLU A 56 0.67 -5.69 1.64
C GLU A 56 1.46 -6.60 0.69
N MET A 57 2.46 -6.07 0.01
CA MET A 57 3.23 -6.79 -1.00
C MET A 57 4.73 -6.85 -0.65
N PRO A 58 5.36 -8.05 -0.58
CA PRO A 58 6.79 -8.17 -0.29
C PRO A 58 7.68 -7.69 -1.45
N PRO A 59 8.96 -7.40 -1.22
CA PRO A 59 9.68 -7.42 0.07
C PRO A 59 9.48 -6.18 0.95
N ALA A 60 8.89 -5.13 0.41
CA ALA A 60 8.53 -3.90 1.11
C ALA A 60 7.00 -3.75 1.17
N ASP A 61 6.46 -2.67 1.71
CA ASP A 61 5.05 -2.36 1.57
C ASP A 61 4.75 -1.60 0.27
N GLY A 62 3.52 -1.71 -0.22
CA GLY A 62 3.11 -1.02 -1.45
C GLY A 62 3.20 0.51 -1.35
N LEU A 63 3.17 1.07 -0.15
CA LEU A 63 3.35 2.51 0.05
C LEU A 63 4.79 2.96 -0.26
N GLN A 64 5.80 2.16 0.08
CA GLN A 64 7.18 2.47 -0.30
C GLN A 64 7.38 2.42 -1.82
N ALA A 65 6.76 1.44 -2.49
CA ALA A 65 6.77 1.39 -3.95
C ALA A 65 6.06 2.62 -4.55
N ALA A 66 4.92 3.02 -3.99
CA ALA A 66 4.19 4.22 -4.39
C ALA A 66 5.04 5.49 -4.26
N GLU A 67 5.70 5.69 -3.12
CA GLU A 67 6.60 6.83 -2.88
C GLU A 67 7.74 6.86 -3.92
N THR A 68 8.34 5.71 -4.22
CA THR A 68 9.40 5.60 -5.24
C THR A 68 8.88 5.95 -6.63
N ILE A 69 7.76 5.35 -7.05
CA ILE A 69 7.16 5.61 -8.37
C ILE A 69 6.83 7.09 -8.53
N MET A 70 6.12 7.68 -7.57
CA MET A 70 5.71 9.09 -7.65
C MET A 70 6.88 10.08 -7.59
N SER A 71 8.01 9.72 -6.98
CA SER A 71 9.20 10.56 -6.96
C SER A 71 9.95 10.58 -8.29
N GLU A 72 9.83 9.53 -9.09
CA GLU A 72 10.59 9.34 -10.33
C GLU A 72 9.75 9.53 -11.61
N LEU A 73 8.44 9.30 -11.53
CA LEU A 73 7.56 9.21 -12.69
C LEU A 73 6.27 10.02 -12.49
N PRO A 74 5.68 10.53 -13.58
CA PRO A 74 4.39 11.23 -13.51
C PRO A 74 3.20 10.25 -13.38
N THR A 75 3.43 9.05 -12.89
CA THR A 75 2.43 8.00 -12.73
C THR A 75 1.56 8.26 -11.50
N GLN A 76 0.25 8.23 -11.66
CA GLN A 76 -0.70 8.28 -10.55
C GLN A 76 -0.72 6.93 -9.82
N VAL A 77 -0.82 6.96 -8.50
CA VAL A 77 -0.80 5.72 -7.71
C VAL A 77 -2.11 5.52 -6.96
N VAL A 78 -2.64 4.30 -7.09
CA VAL A 78 -3.79 3.78 -6.36
C VAL A 78 -3.31 2.63 -5.49
N LEU A 79 -3.60 2.71 -4.19
CA LEU A 79 -3.36 1.60 -3.27
C LEU A 79 -4.61 0.76 -3.10
N VAL A 80 -4.44 -0.54 -3.14
CA VAL A 80 -5.50 -1.52 -2.88
C VAL A 80 -5.16 -2.26 -1.60
N ALA A 81 -6.13 -2.44 -0.70
CA ALA A 81 -5.88 -3.10 0.58
C ALA A 81 -7.06 -3.96 1.02
N ARG A 82 -6.80 -5.04 1.75
CA ARG A 82 -7.86 -5.82 2.44
C ARG A 82 -8.37 -5.09 3.67
N HIS A 83 -7.44 -4.48 4.41
CA HIS A 83 -7.71 -3.75 5.64
C HIS A 83 -6.86 -2.49 5.66
N ALA A 84 -7.50 -1.35 5.66
CA ALA A 84 -6.80 -0.08 5.76
C ALA A 84 -6.68 0.32 7.25
N ARG A 85 -5.44 0.35 7.75
CA ARG A 85 -5.17 0.97 9.04
C ARG A 85 -5.20 2.49 8.88
N PRO A 86 -5.88 3.25 9.75
CA PRO A 86 -6.02 4.71 9.62
C PRO A 86 -4.71 5.46 9.43
N GLY A 87 -3.67 5.06 10.16
CA GLY A 87 -2.34 5.66 10.03
C GLY A 87 -1.71 5.45 8.65
N VAL A 88 -2.03 4.34 7.97
CA VAL A 88 -1.53 4.05 6.61
C VAL A 88 -2.23 4.93 5.59
N LEU A 89 -3.55 5.10 5.68
CA LEU A 89 -4.29 6.00 4.79
C LEU A 89 -3.74 7.42 4.85
N ARG A 90 -3.50 7.96 6.06
CA ARG A 90 -2.94 9.32 6.20
C ARG A 90 -1.54 9.44 5.58
N ARG A 91 -0.67 8.46 5.82
CA ARG A 91 0.66 8.42 5.19
C ARG A 91 0.55 8.36 3.67
N ALA A 92 -0.32 7.52 3.14
CA ALA A 92 -0.55 7.39 1.70
C ALA A 92 -1.00 8.71 1.07
N LEU A 93 -2.00 9.38 1.67
CA LEU A 93 -2.49 10.68 1.21
C LEU A 93 -1.43 11.78 1.33
N ALA A 94 -0.64 11.79 2.41
CA ALA A 94 0.45 12.74 2.60
C ALA A 94 1.60 12.52 1.60
N ALA A 95 1.85 11.26 1.19
CA ALA A 95 2.80 10.92 0.15
C ALA A 95 2.35 11.31 -1.27
N GLY A 96 1.04 11.59 -1.45
CA GLY A 96 0.50 11.99 -2.75
C GLY A 96 -0.29 10.91 -3.49
N VAL A 97 -0.54 9.75 -2.86
CA VAL A 97 -1.41 8.70 -3.41
C VAL A 97 -2.78 9.29 -3.70
N VAL A 98 -3.31 9.02 -4.89
CA VAL A 98 -4.57 9.61 -5.36
C VAL A 98 -5.77 8.69 -5.22
N GLY A 99 -5.54 7.38 -5.02
CA GLY A 99 -6.60 6.39 -4.84
C GLY A 99 -6.33 5.46 -3.67
N PHE A 100 -7.37 5.14 -2.88
CA PHE A 100 -7.33 4.11 -1.85
C PHE A 100 -8.60 3.28 -1.90
N VAL A 101 -8.46 2.01 -2.29
CA VAL A 101 -9.57 1.14 -2.70
C VAL A 101 -9.50 -0.21 -1.94
N PRO A 102 -10.61 -0.77 -1.45
CA PRO A 102 -10.60 -2.11 -0.89
C PRO A 102 -10.43 -3.19 -1.98
N LYS A 103 -9.73 -4.28 -1.66
CA LYS A 103 -9.56 -5.44 -2.57
C LYS A 103 -10.90 -6.13 -2.93
N THR A 104 -11.97 -5.79 -2.22
CA THR A 104 -13.33 -6.31 -2.48
C THR A 104 -14.09 -5.52 -3.54
N THR A 105 -13.52 -4.42 -4.03
CA THR A 105 -14.15 -3.60 -5.08
C THR A 105 -14.32 -4.42 -6.36
N ALA A 106 -15.52 -4.37 -6.94
CA ALA A 106 -15.80 -5.04 -8.20
C ALA A 106 -14.97 -4.42 -9.34
N ALA A 107 -14.59 -5.24 -10.33
CA ALA A 107 -13.73 -4.78 -11.41
C ALA A 107 -14.34 -3.63 -12.24
N GLY A 108 -15.67 -3.62 -12.44
CA GLY A 108 -16.36 -2.51 -13.11
C GLY A 108 -16.28 -1.21 -12.32
N ASP A 109 -16.49 -1.26 -11.00
CA ASP A 109 -16.35 -0.09 -10.13
C ASP A 109 -14.90 0.40 -10.10
N LEU A 110 -13.93 -0.53 -10.10
CA LEU A 110 -12.51 -0.19 -10.19
C LEU A 110 -12.21 0.53 -11.50
N ALA A 111 -12.77 0.09 -12.63
CA ALA A 111 -12.59 0.75 -13.92
C ALA A 111 -13.08 2.21 -13.88
N ASP A 112 -14.26 2.46 -13.31
CA ASP A 112 -14.81 3.81 -13.17
C ASP A 112 -13.97 4.69 -12.23
N ILE A 113 -13.47 4.13 -11.14
CA ILE A 113 -12.53 4.81 -10.23
C ILE A 113 -11.25 5.19 -10.97
N LEU A 114 -10.67 4.29 -11.77
CA LEU A 114 -9.44 4.54 -12.51
C LEU A 114 -9.61 5.63 -13.57
N ARG A 115 -10.77 5.67 -14.27
CA ARG A 115 -11.12 6.76 -15.19
C ARG A 115 -11.20 8.10 -14.46
N SER A 116 -11.91 8.15 -13.34
CA SER A 116 -12.03 9.35 -12.52
C SER A 116 -10.66 9.85 -12.03
N ILE A 117 -9.78 8.94 -11.63
CA ILE A 117 -8.42 9.27 -11.21
C ILE A 117 -7.61 9.81 -12.38
N HIS A 118 -7.70 9.19 -13.55
CA HIS A 118 -7.01 9.67 -14.75
C HIS A 118 -7.44 11.09 -15.12
N ASP A 119 -8.71 11.43 -14.89
CA ASP A 119 -9.26 12.78 -15.08
C ASP A 119 -8.84 13.79 -13.98
N GLY A 120 -7.98 13.38 -13.06
CA GLY A 120 -7.39 14.22 -12.01
C GLY A 120 -8.17 14.28 -10.70
N HIS A 121 -9.18 13.43 -10.50
CA HIS A 121 -9.90 13.31 -9.24
C HIS A 121 -9.13 12.42 -8.26
N ARG A 122 -9.51 12.49 -6.98
CA ARG A 122 -9.03 11.57 -5.93
C ARG A 122 -10.16 10.68 -5.49
N TYR A 123 -9.84 9.45 -5.14
CA TYR A 123 -10.81 8.50 -4.62
C TYR A 123 -10.29 7.85 -3.34
N VAL A 124 -11.07 7.94 -2.28
CA VAL A 124 -10.88 7.16 -1.06
C VAL A 124 -12.21 6.48 -0.76
N ASP A 125 -12.17 5.17 -0.58
CA ASP A 125 -13.36 4.42 -0.20
C ASP A 125 -13.99 5.00 1.07
N PRO A 126 -15.31 5.24 1.11
CA PRO A 126 -15.98 5.90 2.23
C PRO A 126 -15.84 5.17 3.57
N ASP A 127 -15.85 3.83 3.58
CA ASP A 127 -15.72 3.03 4.79
C ASP A 127 -14.30 3.09 5.34
N ILE A 128 -13.31 3.09 4.45
CA ILE A 128 -11.90 3.29 4.79
C ILE A 128 -11.70 4.71 5.36
N ALA A 129 -12.27 5.72 4.73
CA ALA A 129 -12.20 7.10 5.22
C ALA A 129 -12.87 7.26 6.59
N ALA A 130 -14.06 6.68 6.78
CA ALA A 130 -14.78 6.72 8.05
C ALA A 130 -13.99 6.03 9.16
N SER A 131 -13.38 4.87 8.89
CA SER A 131 -12.53 4.16 9.85
C SER A 131 -11.32 5.00 10.26
N ALA A 132 -10.71 5.70 9.31
CA ALA A 132 -9.56 6.58 9.57
C ALA A 132 -9.90 7.79 10.45
N LEU A 133 -11.16 8.25 10.43
CA LEU A 133 -11.62 9.37 11.27
C LEU A 133 -11.99 8.94 12.69
N THR A 134 -12.37 7.68 12.89
CA THR A 134 -12.87 7.19 14.18
C THR A 134 -11.79 6.57 15.06
N GLU A 135 -10.69 6.10 14.49
CA GLU A 135 -9.58 5.55 15.27
C GLU A 135 -8.63 6.66 15.74
N ALA A 136 -8.40 6.69 17.06
CA ALA A 136 -7.39 7.58 17.63
C ALA A 136 -6.00 7.23 17.10
N ASP A 137 -5.18 8.26 16.87
CA ASP A 137 -3.78 8.08 16.52
C ASP A 137 -3.08 7.20 17.55
N CYS A 138 -2.56 6.08 17.12
CA CYS A 138 -1.57 5.40 17.92
C CYS A 138 -0.28 6.23 17.85
N PRO A 139 0.19 6.85 18.94
CA PRO A 139 1.36 7.71 18.91
C PRO A 139 2.67 6.95 18.68
N LEU A 140 2.55 5.62 18.54
CA LEU A 140 3.69 4.73 18.40
C LEU A 140 3.96 4.41 16.93
N THR A 141 5.21 4.45 16.55
CA THR A 141 5.68 3.98 15.25
C THR A 141 5.43 2.48 15.11
N THR A 142 5.40 1.97 13.88
CA THR A 142 5.27 0.53 13.60
C THR A 142 6.30 -0.28 14.39
N ARG A 143 7.52 0.24 14.49
CA ARG A 143 8.63 -0.41 15.19
C ARG A 143 8.43 -0.44 16.71
N GLU A 144 7.94 0.62 17.30
CA GLU A 144 7.58 0.68 18.73
C GLU A 144 6.43 -0.27 19.05
N LEU A 145 5.46 -0.39 18.14
CA LEU A 145 4.38 -1.38 18.26
C LEU A 145 4.88 -2.83 18.19
N GLU A 146 5.85 -3.13 17.32
CA GLU A 146 6.48 -4.47 17.26
C GLU A 146 7.19 -4.80 18.57
N VAL A 147 7.97 -3.84 19.11
CA VAL A 147 8.63 -3.99 20.42
C VAL A 147 7.62 -4.26 21.52
N LEU A 148 6.54 -3.47 21.57
CA LEU A 148 5.51 -3.65 22.60
C LEU A 148 4.74 -4.96 22.46
N ARG A 149 4.46 -5.40 21.25
CA ARG A 149 3.81 -6.69 21.01
C ARG A 149 4.69 -7.86 21.46
N ALA A 150 5.99 -7.82 21.16
CA ALA A 150 6.96 -8.80 21.63
C ALA A 150 7.12 -8.75 23.17
N ALA A 151 7.16 -7.56 23.78
CA ALA A 151 7.23 -7.40 25.23
C ALA A 151 6.00 -7.95 25.99
N ARG A 152 4.82 -8.01 25.34
CA ARG A 152 3.61 -8.57 25.97
C ARG A 152 3.73 -10.06 26.30
N THR A 153 4.60 -10.80 25.64
CA THR A 153 4.85 -12.24 25.90
C THR A 153 5.72 -12.46 27.12
N GLY A 154 6.27 -11.40 27.75
CA GLY A 154 7.13 -11.49 28.93
C GLY A 154 8.55 -11.97 28.62
N GLU A 155 8.96 -11.94 27.37
CA GLU A 155 10.31 -12.33 26.95
C GLU A 155 11.35 -11.29 27.39
N SER A 156 12.62 -11.72 27.43
CA SER A 156 13.69 -10.81 27.82
C SER A 156 13.96 -9.77 26.72
N VAL A 157 14.46 -8.60 27.12
CA VAL A 157 14.83 -7.52 26.19
C VAL A 157 15.81 -8.01 25.11
N GLN A 158 16.72 -8.94 25.45
CA GLN A 158 17.63 -9.55 24.49
C GLN A 158 16.92 -10.40 23.46
N THR A 159 15.99 -11.24 23.90
CA THR A 159 15.20 -12.12 22.99
C THR A 159 14.34 -11.28 22.05
N ILE A 160 13.72 -10.22 22.58
CA ILE A 160 12.92 -9.29 21.76
C ILE A 160 13.80 -8.60 20.72
N ALA A 161 14.99 -8.11 21.10
CA ALA A 161 15.91 -7.44 20.19
C ALA A 161 16.39 -8.35 19.05
N GLU A 162 16.62 -9.63 19.34
CA GLU A 162 16.99 -10.64 18.32
C GLU A 162 15.83 -10.90 17.34
N GLN A 163 14.61 -11.07 17.83
CA GLN A 163 13.42 -11.34 17.02
C GLN A 163 13.11 -10.21 16.02
N ILE A 164 13.30 -8.97 16.46
CA ILE A 164 13.02 -7.80 15.64
C ILE A 164 14.27 -7.18 15.01
N HIS A 165 15.40 -7.88 15.02
CA HIS A 165 16.68 -7.45 14.44
C HIS A 165 17.14 -6.05 14.91
N LEU A 166 16.97 -5.74 16.20
CA LEU A 166 17.47 -4.51 16.83
C LEU A 166 18.71 -4.80 17.67
N ALA A 167 19.63 -3.83 17.72
CA ALA A 167 20.71 -3.90 18.68
C ALA A 167 20.15 -3.81 20.11
N PRO A 168 20.61 -4.65 21.06
CA PRO A 168 20.08 -4.72 22.43
C PRO A 168 20.05 -3.36 23.17
N ALA A 169 20.95 -2.45 22.85
CA ALA A 169 21.05 -1.13 23.46
C ALA A 169 19.87 -0.20 23.08
N LEU A 170 19.21 -0.41 21.94
CA LEU A 170 18.07 0.39 21.48
C LEU A 170 16.74 -0.06 22.13
N SER A 171 16.64 -1.34 22.52
CA SER A 171 15.43 -1.86 23.14
C SER A 171 15.26 -1.38 24.60
N ALA A 172 16.36 -1.01 25.28
CA ALA A 172 16.33 -0.53 26.66
C ALA A 172 15.95 0.96 26.78
N THR A 173 16.09 1.73 25.68
CA THR A 173 15.83 3.19 25.69
C THR A 173 14.37 3.53 25.38
N THR A 174 13.59 2.57 24.90
CA THR A 174 12.20 2.76 24.46
C THR A 174 11.17 2.48 25.58
N CYS A 175 11.60 2.19 26.81
CA CYS A 175 10.70 1.97 27.93
C CYS A 175 10.69 3.22 28.84
N PRO A 176 9.68 4.11 28.76
CA PRO A 176 9.52 5.16 29.77
C PRO A 176 9.21 4.50 31.12
N ARG A 177 9.96 4.85 32.15
CA ARG A 177 9.60 4.49 33.54
C ARG A 177 8.29 5.19 33.94
N PRO A 178 7.48 4.55 34.78
CA PRO A 178 6.21 5.10 35.26
C PRO A 178 6.38 6.39 36.04
#